data_15ad12a788df38b3d4c87fb552ab6197
#
_entry.id   15ad12a788df38b3d4c87fb552ab6197
#
_cell.length_a   1.000
_cell.length_b   1.000
_cell.length_c   1.000
_cell.angle_alpha   90.00
_cell.angle_beta   90.00
_cell.angle_gamma   90.00
#
_symmetry.space_group_name_H-M   'P 1'
#
loop_
_entity.id
_entity.type
_entity.pdbx_description
1 polymer ?
#
loop_
_entity_poly.entity_id
_entity_poly.type
_entity_poly.pdbx_seq_one_letter_code
_entity_poly.pdbx_strand_id
1 'polypeptide(L)'
;MKVAVVGYPNVGKSSLVNRLSATRTAVVHERSGITRDRHEIACEWNGRRFLLVDTGGMDALDPDPIAGSIRDQARAALADAQVAMLVVDARAGLRPGDQEMADLLRRSSLPVLVAANKVDGVGDLALAAEFHALGLGDPAAVSAAQGLGSGDLLDRLVGLLPPEGDALEEADDTLRLAVLGRPNVGKSSLVNRFAGSERVIVSEVAGTTRDAIDLPMEIDGRRVILVDTAGMRRQSKVQESVEYYTVLRSQRAAERADVALVVCDAADGVTAQDQRVAELAMGAGCATAIVLNKWDLGAMDEQGLDHERARVARKLRLRPRVLTTSATTGRNVDRLLREALLLGDRRRTRVPTPQLNRWLGEAVQARQPPARQGHRLRLLYAAQIETGPPRFAIQVNSRARLTRDYAYYLENRLRARFGLDGVPVIIDFVEGSHRRRAGSSR
;
A
#
# COMPACT_ATOMS: atom_id res chain seq x y z
N MET A 1 -5.01 -3.96 -11.05
CA MET A 1 -6.00 -3.49 -12.04
C MET A 1 -6.99 -2.56 -11.38
N LYS A 2 -7.44 -1.47 -12.05
CA LYS A 2 -8.39 -0.49 -11.50
C LYS A 2 -9.69 -0.48 -12.29
N VAL A 3 -10.80 -0.41 -11.59
CA VAL A 3 -12.16 -0.29 -12.14
C VAL A 3 -12.73 1.06 -11.72
N ALA A 4 -12.95 1.96 -12.65
CA ALA A 4 -13.57 3.25 -12.37
C ALA A 4 -15.07 3.08 -12.19
N VAL A 5 -15.61 3.48 -11.04
CA VAL A 5 -17.05 3.48 -10.76
C VAL A 5 -17.59 4.88 -10.99
N VAL A 6 -18.33 5.05 -12.08
CA VAL A 6 -18.85 6.34 -12.53
C VAL A 6 -20.39 6.33 -12.60
N GLY A 7 -20.99 7.48 -12.61
CA GLY A 7 -22.44 7.64 -12.66
C GLY A 7 -22.89 8.91 -11.96
N TYR A 8 -24.12 9.33 -12.17
CA TYR A 8 -24.67 10.56 -11.58
C TYR A 8 -24.80 10.49 -10.06
N PRO A 9 -24.94 11.62 -9.37
CA PRO A 9 -25.23 11.64 -7.92
C PRO A 9 -26.49 10.83 -7.57
N ASN A 10 -26.48 10.21 -6.38
CA ASN A 10 -27.61 9.47 -5.81
C ASN A 10 -28.05 8.18 -6.53
N VAL A 11 -27.30 7.70 -7.52
CA VAL A 11 -27.57 6.39 -8.16
C VAL A 11 -27.11 5.21 -7.28
N GLY A 12 -26.39 5.50 -6.18
CA GLY A 12 -25.93 4.49 -5.22
C GLY A 12 -24.54 3.92 -5.49
N LYS A 13 -23.62 4.67 -6.12
CA LYS A 13 -22.23 4.26 -6.39
C LYS A 13 -21.53 3.74 -5.12
N SER A 14 -21.42 4.57 -4.10
CA SER A 14 -20.73 4.22 -2.84
C SER A 14 -21.41 3.05 -2.12
N SER A 15 -22.76 2.98 -2.16
CA SER A 15 -23.50 1.84 -1.61
C SER A 15 -23.18 0.54 -2.37
N LEU A 16 -23.08 0.60 -3.70
CA LEU A 16 -22.73 -0.55 -4.53
C LEU A 16 -21.29 -0.96 -4.28
N VAL A 17 -20.35 -0.03 -4.28
CA VAL A 17 -18.92 -0.30 -3.97
C VAL A 17 -18.79 -0.96 -2.61
N ASN A 18 -19.43 -0.43 -1.56
CA ASN A 18 -19.44 -1.04 -0.24
C ASN A 18 -20.09 -2.43 -0.23
N ARG A 19 -21.14 -2.66 -1.02
CA ARG A 19 -21.77 -3.98 -1.14
C ARG A 19 -20.85 -4.99 -1.83
N LEU A 20 -20.22 -4.62 -2.94
CA LEU A 20 -19.30 -5.48 -3.67
C LEU A 20 -18.07 -5.83 -2.84
N SER A 21 -17.57 -4.89 -2.05
CA SER A 21 -16.46 -5.11 -1.12
C SER A 21 -16.83 -5.97 0.09
N ALA A 22 -18.08 -5.94 0.53
CA ALA A 22 -18.58 -6.73 1.68
C ALA A 22 -19.01 -8.17 1.29
N THR A 23 -18.99 -8.55 0.01
CA THR A 23 -19.34 -9.91 -0.43
C THR A 23 -18.30 -10.89 0.13
N ARG A 24 -18.75 -12.02 0.69
CA ARG A 24 -18.00 -12.97 1.55
C ARG A 24 -16.65 -13.51 1.03
N THR A 25 -16.28 -13.18 -0.20
CA THR A 25 -15.03 -13.55 -0.85
C THR A 25 -14.11 -12.35 -1.09
N ALA A 26 -14.60 -11.13 -0.90
CA ALA A 26 -13.81 -9.92 -1.05
C ALA A 26 -13.12 -9.57 0.27
N VAL A 27 -11.80 -9.61 0.30
CA VAL A 27 -11.00 -9.11 1.43
C VAL A 27 -10.86 -7.62 1.25
N VAL A 28 -11.59 -6.84 2.06
CA VAL A 28 -11.57 -5.38 2.03
C VAL A 28 -10.34 -4.87 2.73
N HIS A 29 -9.55 -4.07 2.05
CA HIS A 29 -8.49 -3.26 2.64
C HIS A 29 -8.75 -1.78 2.33
N GLU A 30 -9.24 -1.04 3.32
CA GLU A 30 -9.23 0.42 3.26
C GLU A 30 -7.77 0.90 3.26
N ARG A 31 -7.29 1.38 2.13
CA ARG A 31 -6.09 2.24 2.10
C ARG A 31 -6.49 3.64 2.53
N SER A 32 -6.39 3.89 3.82
CA SER A 32 -6.32 5.24 4.37
C SER A 32 -4.92 5.79 4.10
N GLY A 33 -4.73 6.47 2.99
CA GLY A 33 -3.42 7.01 2.59
C GLY A 33 -3.56 8.11 1.54
N ILE A 34 -3.71 9.35 2.00
CA ILE A 34 -3.19 10.59 1.40
C ILE A 34 -3.37 10.75 -0.13
N THR A 35 -4.60 10.86 -0.55
CA THR A 35 -5.07 11.86 -1.49
C THR A 35 -6.50 12.18 -1.09
N ARG A 36 -6.80 13.43 -0.85
CA ARG A 36 -8.05 13.94 -0.25
C ARG A 36 -9.32 13.64 -1.07
N ASP A 37 -9.24 12.93 -2.21
CA ASP A 37 -10.28 12.97 -3.23
C ASP A 37 -10.65 11.64 -3.92
N ARG A 38 -10.10 10.45 -3.55
CA ARG A 38 -10.48 9.18 -4.19
C ARG A 38 -10.53 8.04 -3.17
N HIS A 39 -11.70 7.39 -3.05
CA HIS A 39 -11.84 6.15 -2.29
C HIS A 39 -11.49 4.97 -3.19
N GLU A 40 -10.29 4.39 -3.02
CA GLU A 40 -9.88 3.14 -3.66
C GLU A 40 -10.17 1.97 -2.71
N ILE A 41 -10.99 1.03 -3.12
CA ILE A 41 -11.34 -0.16 -2.34
C ILE A 41 -10.86 -1.40 -3.06
N ALA A 42 -9.99 -2.18 -2.40
CA ALA A 42 -9.50 -3.44 -2.94
C ALA A 42 -10.56 -4.53 -2.86
N CYS A 43 -10.78 -5.22 -3.98
CA CYS A 43 -11.69 -6.35 -4.10
C CYS A 43 -10.95 -7.57 -4.67
N GLU A 44 -11.39 -8.77 -4.27
CA GLU A 44 -10.96 -10.03 -4.85
C GLU A 44 -12.19 -10.87 -5.18
N TRP A 45 -12.30 -11.37 -6.41
CA TRP A 45 -13.38 -12.22 -6.86
C TRP A 45 -12.87 -13.29 -7.81
N ASN A 46 -13.26 -14.56 -7.59
CA ASN A 46 -12.79 -15.71 -8.38
C ASN A 46 -11.27 -15.77 -8.57
N GLY A 47 -10.50 -15.38 -7.51
CA GLY A 47 -9.04 -15.36 -7.54
C GLY A 47 -8.44 -14.13 -8.23
N ARG A 48 -9.24 -13.23 -8.81
CA ARG A 48 -8.80 -12.00 -9.48
C ARG A 48 -8.88 -10.81 -8.53
N ARG A 49 -7.81 -10.01 -8.48
CA ARG A 49 -7.71 -8.81 -7.64
C ARG A 49 -7.82 -7.54 -8.47
N PHE A 50 -8.63 -6.60 -7.99
CA PHE A 50 -8.81 -5.29 -8.60
C PHE A 50 -9.17 -4.23 -7.56
N LEU A 51 -9.00 -2.96 -7.92
CA LEU A 51 -9.37 -1.80 -7.11
C LEU A 51 -10.63 -1.18 -7.69
N LEU A 52 -11.66 -1.01 -6.88
CA LEU A 52 -12.81 -0.16 -7.21
C LEU A 52 -12.47 1.28 -6.82
N VAL A 53 -12.52 2.19 -7.78
CA VAL A 53 -12.27 3.62 -7.60
C VAL A 53 -13.61 4.34 -7.59
N ASP A 54 -14.10 4.72 -6.40
CA ASP A 54 -15.38 5.42 -6.25
C ASP A 54 -15.21 6.92 -6.51
N THR A 55 -15.94 7.44 -7.50
CA THR A 55 -16.00 8.89 -7.78
C THR A 55 -17.04 9.63 -6.93
N GLY A 56 -17.88 8.91 -6.19
CA GLY A 56 -18.99 9.49 -5.42
C GLY A 56 -18.63 10.06 -4.05
N GLY A 57 -17.43 9.78 -3.53
CA GLY A 57 -16.96 10.32 -2.24
C GLY A 57 -16.70 11.83 -2.24
N MET A 58 -16.70 12.47 -3.39
CA MET A 58 -16.45 13.91 -3.59
C MET A 58 -17.75 14.74 -3.57
N ASP A 59 -18.90 14.11 -3.72
CA ASP A 59 -20.22 14.79 -3.76
C ASP A 59 -20.65 15.33 -2.38
N ALA A 60 -19.98 14.94 -1.29
CA ALA A 60 -20.37 15.29 0.08
C ALA A 60 -19.91 16.70 0.53
N LEU A 61 -19.05 17.38 -0.23
CA LEU A 61 -18.44 18.66 0.16
C LEU A 61 -18.95 19.86 -0.65
N ASP A 62 -19.72 19.65 -1.72
CA ASP A 62 -20.27 20.74 -2.55
C ASP A 62 -21.80 20.57 -2.69
N PRO A 63 -22.62 21.48 -2.11
CA PRO A 63 -24.08 21.38 -2.20
C PRO A 63 -24.65 21.68 -3.59
N ASP A 64 -23.84 22.14 -4.55
CA ASP A 64 -24.27 22.47 -5.91
C ASP A 64 -23.24 22.00 -6.95
N PRO A 65 -23.19 20.70 -7.30
CA PRO A 65 -22.22 20.20 -8.28
C PRO A 65 -22.58 20.68 -9.67
N ILE A 66 -21.83 21.64 -10.18
CA ILE A 66 -21.90 22.08 -11.58
C ILE A 66 -21.58 20.86 -12.45
N ALA A 67 -22.40 20.59 -13.49
CA ALA A 67 -22.29 19.43 -14.38
C ALA A 67 -20.85 19.25 -14.98
N GLY A 68 -20.05 20.31 -15.05
CA GLY A 68 -18.63 20.27 -15.43
C GLY A 68 -17.76 19.50 -14.45
N SER A 69 -17.99 19.65 -13.13
CA SER A 69 -17.22 18.97 -12.08
C SER A 69 -17.38 17.45 -12.13
N ILE A 70 -18.59 16.94 -12.37
CA ILE A 70 -18.89 15.49 -12.45
C ILE A 70 -18.17 14.84 -13.64
N ARG A 71 -18.12 15.53 -14.78
CA ARG A 71 -17.41 15.06 -15.98
C ARG A 71 -15.90 15.03 -15.80
N ASP A 72 -15.33 16.03 -15.13
CA ASP A 72 -13.90 16.10 -14.88
C ASP A 72 -13.45 15.04 -13.85
N GLN A 73 -14.27 14.77 -12.86
CA GLN A 73 -14.06 13.68 -11.91
C GLN A 73 -14.11 12.30 -12.60
N ALA A 74 -15.10 12.09 -13.47
CA ALA A 74 -15.21 10.85 -14.24
C ALA A 74 -13.99 10.68 -15.16
N ARG A 75 -13.58 11.71 -15.90
CA ARG A 75 -12.39 11.69 -16.77
C ARG A 75 -11.14 11.34 -15.99
N ALA A 76 -10.98 11.93 -14.82
CA ALA A 76 -9.82 11.66 -13.97
C ALA A 76 -9.79 10.22 -13.46
N ALA A 77 -10.96 9.61 -13.14
CA ALA A 77 -11.04 8.22 -12.72
C ALA A 77 -10.79 7.24 -13.88
N LEU A 78 -11.24 7.60 -15.09
CA LEU A 78 -11.07 6.79 -16.30
C LEU A 78 -9.61 6.77 -16.79
N ALA A 79 -8.82 7.80 -16.52
CA ALA A 79 -7.45 7.92 -17.01
C ALA A 79 -6.53 6.78 -16.55
N ASP A 80 -6.77 6.24 -15.34
CA ASP A 80 -5.94 5.20 -14.73
C ASP A 80 -6.65 3.83 -14.67
N ALA A 81 -7.88 3.71 -15.22
CA ALA A 81 -8.69 2.50 -15.14
C ALA A 81 -8.49 1.59 -16.36
N GLN A 82 -8.69 0.28 -16.16
CA GLN A 82 -8.70 -0.73 -17.21
C GLN A 82 -10.14 -1.13 -17.60
N VAL A 83 -11.11 -0.91 -16.72
CA VAL A 83 -12.54 -1.16 -16.92
C VAL A 83 -13.32 -0.01 -16.31
N ALA A 84 -14.43 0.38 -16.93
CA ALA A 84 -15.37 1.34 -16.37
C ALA A 84 -16.68 0.63 -15.98
N MET A 85 -17.21 0.97 -14.81
CA MET A 85 -18.55 0.53 -14.37
C MET A 85 -19.46 1.75 -14.27
N LEU A 86 -20.45 1.85 -15.15
CA LEU A 86 -21.47 2.88 -15.12
C LEU A 86 -22.62 2.43 -14.22
N VAL A 87 -22.83 3.14 -13.11
CA VAL A 87 -23.95 2.88 -12.20
C VAL A 87 -25.09 3.81 -12.53
N VAL A 88 -26.28 3.26 -12.76
CA VAL A 88 -27.52 3.97 -13.07
C VAL A 88 -28.62 3.57 -12.10
N ASP A 89 -29.66 4.41 -11.95
CA ASP A 89 -30.79 4.17 -11.04
C ASP A 89 -31.95 3.57 -11.83
N ALA A 90 -32.19 2.26 -11.70
CA ALA A 90 -33.25 1.55 -12.43
C ALA A 90 -34.66 2.07 -12.10
N ARG A 91 -34.91 2.54 -10.88
CA ARG A 91 -36.21 3.09 -10.49
C ARG A 91 -36.50 4.47 -11.06
N ALA A 92 -35.45 5.23 -11.30
CA ALA A 92 -35.59 6.58 -11.82
C ALA A 92 -35.73 6.62 -13.35
N GLY A 93 -35.44 5.48 -14.03
CA GLY A 93 -35.38 5.39 -15.47
C GLY A 93 -34.18 6.12 -16.08
N LEU A 94 -34.12 6.13 -17.39
CA LEU A 94 -33.03 6.74 -18.16
C LEU A 94 -33.09 8.27 -18.06
N ARG A 95 -32.02 8.89 -17.62
CA ARG A 95 -31.88 10.35 -17.44
C ARG A 95 -30.93 10.94 -18.47
N PRO A 96 -31.08 12.24 -18.81
CA PRO A 96 -30.14 12.93 -19.72
C PRO A 96 -28.68 12.80 -19.28
N GLY A 97 -28.40 12.85 -17.98
CA GLY A 97 -27.08 12.68 -17.43
C GLY A 97 -26.48 11.28 -17.63
N ASP A 98 -27.27 10.23 -17.62
CA ASP A 98 -26.81 8.88 -17.89
C ASP A 98 -26.35 8.77 -19.36
N GLN A 99 -27.05 9.46 -20.29
CA GLN A 99 -26.69 9.54 -21.70
C GLN A 99 -25.37 10.29 -21.89
N GLU A 100 -25.17 11.41 -21.19
CA GLU A 100 -23.92 12.19 -21.25
C GLU A 100 -22.72 11.38 -20.73
N MET A 101 -22.93 10.60 -19.65
CA MET A 101 -21.89 9.72 -19.12
C MET A 101 -21.60 8.57 -20.09
N ALA A 102 -22.62 8.00 -20.73
CA ALA A 102 -22.45 6.98 -21.76
C ALA A 102 -21.66 7.52 -22.96
N ASP A 103 -21.90 8.76 -23.38
CA ASP A 103 -21.12 9.42 -24.45
C ASP A 103 -19.65 9.58 -24.08
N LEU A 104 -19.36 9.94 -22.82
CA LEU A 104 -17.98 10.01 -22.31
C LEU A 104 -17.30 8.64 -22.33
N LEU A 105 -18.01 7.60 -21.88
CA LEU A 105 -17.50 6.23 -21.83
C LEU A 105 -17.27 5.64 -23.21
N ARG A 106 -18.13 5.88 -24.18
CA ARG A 106 -17.94 5.46 -25.59
C ARG A 106 -16.64 6.03 -26.21
N ARG A 107 -16.21 7.21 -25.75
CA ARG A 107 -14.97 7.86 -26.22
C ARG A 107 -13.71 7.35 -25.48
N SER A 108 -13.87 6.61 -24.41
CA SER A 108 -12.75 6.20 -23.55
C SER A 108 -12.06 4.90 -23.99
N SER A 109 -12.50 4.22 -25.04
CA SER A 109 -11.98 2.91 -25.48
C SER A 109 -11.88 1.81 -24.39
N LEU A 110 -12.35 2.07 -23.16
CA LEU A 110 -12.35 1.11 -22.07
C LEU A 110 -13.54 0.13 -22.23
N PRO A 111 -13.39 -1.14 -21.82
CA PRO A 111 -14.53 -2.01 -21.59
C PRO A 111 -15.47 -1.39 -20.54
N VAL A 112 -16.77 -1.37 -20.85
CA VAL A 112 -17.78 -0.77 -19.98
C VAL A 112 -18.78 -1.81 -19.51
N LEU A 113 -19.10 -1.79 -18.23
CA LEU A 113 -20.18 -2.57 -17.63
C LEU A 113 -21.24 -1.61 -17.06
N VAL A 114 -22.50 -1.75 -17.50
CA VAL A 114 -23.62 -0.98 -16.95
C VAL A 114 -24.23 -1.73 -15.77
N ALA A 115 -24.26 -1.11 -14.60
CA ALA A 115 -24.90 -1.63 -13.39
C ALA A 115 -26.20 -0.84 -13.11
N ALA A 116 -27.34 -1.42 -13.45
CA ALA A 116 -28.67 -0.87 -13.16
C ALA A 116 -29.01 -1.18 -11.70
N ASN A 117 -28.74 -0.21 -10.81
CA ASN A 117 -28.89 -0.34 -9.37
C ASN A 117 -30.34 -0.05 -8.93
N LYS A 118 -30.67 -0.44 -7.69
CA LYS A 118 -31.97 -0.31 -7.03
C LYS A 118 -33.05 -1.26 -7.59
N VAL A 119 -32.64 -2.39 -8.18
CA VAL A 119 -33.51 -3.51 -8.54
C VAL A 119 -33.64 -4.40 -7.31
N ASP A 120 -34.61 -4.08 -6.44
CA ASP A 120 -34.71 -4.69 -5.11
C ASP A 120 -35.52 -5.99 -5.07
N GLY A 121 -36.18 -6.35 -6.19
CA GLY A 121 -36.96 -7.56 -6.30
C GLY A 121 -36.98 -8.13 -7.72
N VAL A 122 -37.43 -9.39 -7.85
CA VAL A 122 -37.53 -10.08 -9.15
C VAL A 122 -38.49 -9.36 -10.10
N GLY A 123 -39.53 -8.69 -9.59
CA GLY A 123 -40.46 -7.89 -10.37
C GLY A 123 -39.83 -6.65 -11.04
N ASP A 124 -38.74 -6.14 -10.46
CA ASP A 124 -38.04 -4.94 -10.92
C ASP A 124 -36.97 -5.23 -12.00
N LEU A 125 -36.69 -6.50 -12.31
CA LEU A 125 -35.66 -6.89 -13.28
C LEU A 125 -35.87 -6.26 -14.67
N ALA A 126 -37.11 -6.08 -15.07
CA ALA A 126 -37.46 -5.47 -16.35
C ALA A 126 -37.03 -4.00 -16.47
N LEU A 127 -36.88 -3.29 -15.33
CA LEU A 127 -36.43 -1.88 -15.28
C LEU A 127 -35.00 -1.71 -15.81
N ALA A 128 -34.16 -2.71 -15.69
CA ALA A 128 -32.82 -2.66 -16.22
C ALA A 128 -32.77 -2.63 -17.76
N ALA A 129 -33.80 -3.16 -18.43
CA ALA A 129 -33.84 -3.25 -19.88
C ALA A 129 -33.85 -1.87 -20.59
N GLU A 130 -34.37 -0.83 -19.94
CA GLU A 130 -34.38 0.53 -20.49
C GLU A 130 -32.98 1.05 -20.82
N PHE A 131 -31.96 0.62 -20.04
CA PHE A 131 -30.57 1.08 -20.18
C PHE A 131 -29.82 0.44 -21.36
N HIS A 132 -30.43 -0.48 -22.12
CA HIS A 132 -29.90 -0.89 -23.42
C HIS A 132 -29.82 0.30 -24.41
N ALA A 133 -30.66 1.32 -24.21
CA ALA A 133 -30.64 2.55 -24.99
C ALA A 133 -29.31 3.33 -24.87
N LEU A 134 -28.51 3.06 -23.84
CA LEU A 134 -27.16 3.65 -23.68
C LEU A 134 -26.14 3.09 -24.69
N GLY A 135 -26.40 1.95 -25.32
CA GLY A 135 -25.51 1.34 -26.31
C GLY A 135 -24.15 0.88 -25.75
N LEU A 136 -24.12 0.54 -24.45
CA LEU A 136 -22.91 0.09 -23.73
C LEU A 136 -22.94 -1.40 -23.38
N GLY A 137 -23.72 -2.20 -24.08
CA GLY A 137 -23.93 -3.62 -23.81
C GLY A 137 -25.11 -3.89 -22.87
N ASP A 138 -25.21 -5.15 -22.40
CA ASP A 138 -26.31 -5.61 -21.56
C ASP A 138 -26.19 -5.06 -20.13
N PRO A 139 -27.20 -4.31 -19.62
CA PRO A 139 -27.19 -3.83 -18.25
C PRO A 139 -27.31 -4.99 -17.23
N ALA A 140 -26.50 -4.96 -16.18
CA ALA A 140 -26.61 -5.87 -15.06
C ALA A 140 -27.60 -5.32 -14.04
N ALA A 141 -28.71 -6.01 -13.78
CA ALA A 141 -29.65 -5.65 -12.73
C ALA A 141 -29.08 -5.97 -11.35
N VAL A 142 -28.97 -4.98 -10.48
CA VAL A 142 -28.38 -5.15 -9.15
C VAL A 142 -29.14 -4.37 -8.06
N SER A 143 -29.02 -4.83 -6.82
CA SER A 143 -29.44 -4.07 -5.66
C SER A 143 -28.29 -3.95 -4.66
N ALA A 144 -27.74 -2.76 -4.52
CA ALA A 144 -26.74 -2.47 -3.49
C ALA A 144 -27.33 -2.66 -2.09
N ALA A 145 -28.60 -2.38 -1.88
CA ALA A 145 -29.29 -2.52 -0.61
C ALA A 145 -29.51 -4.00 -0.22
N GLN A 146 -30.04 -4.80 -1.14
CA GLN A 146 -30.43 -6.19 -0.89
C GLN A 146 -29.36 -7.22 -1.26
N GLY A 147 -28.38 -6.83 -2.07
CA GLY A 147 -27.31 -7.72 -2.58
C GLY A 147 -27.74 -8.58 -3.78
N LEU A 148 -28.93 -8.35 -4.34
CA LEU A 148 -29.40 -9.05 -5.53
C LEU A 148 -28.48 -8.75 -6.73
N GLY A 149 -28.11 -9.75 -7.52
CA GLY A 149 -27.30 -9.60 -8.73
C GLY A 149 -25.82 -9.22 -8.51
N SER A 150 -25.36 -9.07 -7.25
CA SER A 150 -23.98 -8.65 -6.95
C SER A 150 -22.93 -9.66 -7.40
N GLY A 151 -23.23 -10.97 -7.31
CA GLY A 151 -22.33 -12.03 -7.78
C GLY A 151 -22.20 -12.03 -9.28
N ASP A 152 -23.32 -11.97 -9.99
CA ASP A 152 -23.35 -11.94 -11.48
C ASP A 152 -22.66 -10.66 -12.01
N LEU A 153 -22.81 -9.52 -11.32
CA LEU A 153 -22.11 -8.30 -11.67
C LEU A 153 -20.59 -8.46 -11.52
N LEU A 154 -20.13 -9.09 -10.43
CA LEU A 154 -18.70 -9.37 -10.19
C LEU A 154 -18.14 -10.38 -11.21
N ASP A 155 -18.88 -11.42 -11.56
CA ASP A 155 -18.46 -12.39 -12.58
C ASP A 155 -18.28 -11.70 -13.96
N ARG A 156 -19.23 -10.86 -14.35
CA ARG A 156 -19.13 -10.07 -15.59
C ARG A 156 -18.00 -9.06 -15.54
N LEU A 157 -17.79 -8.40 -14.40
CA LEU A 157 -16.71 -7.44 -14.19
C LEU A 157 -15.34 -8.12 -14.35
N VAL A 158 -15.14 -9.28 -13.71
CA VAL A 158 -13.91 -10.06 -13.82
C VAL A 158 -13.67 -10.55 -15.24
N GLY A 159 -14.73 -10.90 -15.98
CA GLY A 159 -14.65 -11.28 -17.39
C GLY A 159 -14.18 -10.15 -18.31
N LEU A 160 -14.42 -8.88 -17.93
CA LEU A 160 -13.97 -7.69 -18.68
C LEU A 160 -12.56 -7.24 -18.29
N LEU A 161 -12.05 -7.67 -17.12
CA LEU A 161 -10.68 -7.38 -16.75
C LEU A 161 -9.74 -8.05 -17.75
N PRO A 162 -8.66 -7.37 -18.18
CA PRO A 162 -7.65 -7.99 -19.03
C PRO A 162 -7.29 -9.35 -18.46
N PRO A 163 -7.06 -10.40 -19.29
CA PRO A 163 -6.56 -11.65 -18.74
C PRO A 163 -5.39 -11.33 -17.82
N GLU A 164 -5.24 -12.09 -16.72
CA GLU A 164 -3.94 -12.21 -16.07
C GLU A 164 -3.05 -12.89 -17.11
N GLY A 165 -2.70 -12.14 -18.11
CA GLY A 165 -1.52 -12.43 -18.84
C GLY A 165 -0.38 -12.29 -17.84
N ASP A 166 0.76 -12.87 -18.15
CA ASP A 166 2.09 -12.48 -17.69
C ASP A 166 2.44 -10.99 -17.98
N ALA A 167 1.49 -10.08 -17.89
CA ALA A 167 1.60 -8.86 -17.17
C ALA A 167 1.64 -9.30 -15.66
N LEU A 168 2.83 -9.84 -15.33
CA LEU A 168 3.71 -8.97 -14.58
C LEU A 168 3.21 -7.56 -14.90
N GLU A 169 2.28 -6.96 -14.04
CA GLU A 169 2.55 -5.57 -13.77
C GLU A 169 4.06 -5.61 -13.80
N GLU A 170 4.68 -4.95 -14.75
CA GLU A 170 5.94 -4.33 -14.46
C GLU A 170 5.53 -3.50 -13.26
N ALA A 171 5.50 -4.19 -12.12
CA ALA A 171 5.33 -3.64 -10.79
C ALA A 171 6.44 -2.67 -10.84
N ASP A 172 6.08 -1.39 -11.06
CA ASP A 172 7.01 -0.33 -11.38
C ASP A 172 8.22 -0.68 -10.54
N ASP A 173 9.19 -1.42 -11.13
CA ASP A 173 10.30 -2.06 -10.42
C ASP A 173 11.22 -0.95 -9.89
N THR A 174 10.71 0.25 -10.05
CA THR A 174 11.24 1.49 -9.54
C THR A 174 11.16 1.47 -8.02
N LEU A 175 12.32 1.37 -7.42
CA LEU A 175 12.47 1.49 -5.98
C LEU A 175 12.45 2.97 -5.57
N ARG A 176 11.57 3.34 -4.66
CA ARG A 176 11.56 4.69 -4.07
C ARG A 176 12.41 4.72 -2.81
N LEU A 177 13.49 5.48 -2.85
CA LEU A 177 14.49 5.58 -1.80
C LEU A 177 14.44 6.95 -1.12
N ALA A 178 14.28 7.00 0.20
CA ALA A 178 14.41 8.21 1.00
C ALA A 178 15.72 8.22 1.79
N VAL A 179 16.38 9.38 1.82
CA VAL A 179 17.55 9.63 2.68
C VAL A 179 17.13 10.60 3.79
N LEU A 180 16.96 10.07 5.00
CA LEU A 180 16.40 10.78 6.15
C LEU A 180 17.49 11.02 7.20
N GLY A 181 17.24 11.88 8.17
CA GLY A 181 18.14 12.12 9.29
C GLY A 181 18.21 13.61 9.67
N ARG A 182 18.91 13.88 10.78
CA ARG A 182 19.11 15.24 11.32
C ARG A 182 19.83 16.18 10.34
N PRO A 183 19.76 17.48 10.50
CA PRO A 183 20.63 18.43 9.78
C PRO A 183 22.13 18.09 10.03
N ASN A 184 22.96 18.39 9.05
CA ASN A 184 24.44 18.31 9.10
C ASN A 184 25.04 16.90 9.27
N VAL A 185 24.25 15.83 9.25
CA VAL A 185 24.77 14.43 9.26
C VAL A 185 25.37 14.00 7.91
N GLY A 186 25.29 14.85 6.88
CA GLY A 186 25.88 14.60 5.56
C GLY A 186 24.95 13.97 4.53
N LYS A 187 23.62 14.12 4.64
CA LYS A 187 22.63 13.60 3.67
C LYS A 187 22.90 14.10 2.25
N SER A 188 23.03 15.41 2.09
CA SER A 188 23.28 16.02 0.76
C SER A 188 24.61 15.56 0.16
N SER A 189 25.65 15.43 0.97
CA SER A 189 26.94 14.89 0.52
C SER A 189 26.81 13.43 0.09
N LEU A 190 26.04 12.62 0.82
CA LEU A 190 25.80 11.22 0.48
C LEU A 190 24.99 11.09 -0.83
N VAL A 191 23.95 11.90 -1.03
CA VAL A 191 23.17 11.94 -2.28
C VAL A 191 24.04 12.36 -3.46
N ASN A 192 24.88 13.38 -3.30
CA ASN A 192 25.82 13.79 -4.34
C ASN A 192 26.84 12.68 -4.65
N ARG A 193 27.25 11.93 -3.65
CA ARG A 193 28.15 10.79 -3.83
C ARG A 193 27.46 9.63 -4.55
N PHE A 194 26.18 9.39 -4.30
CA PHE A 194 25.38 8.42 -5.07
C PHE A 194 25.37 8.77 -6.55
N ALA A 195 25.07 10.01 -6.90
CA ALA A 195 25.05 10.49 -8.29
C ALA A 195 26.42 10.42 -9.01
N GLY A 196 27.52 10.41 -8.25
CA GLY A 196 28.87 10.27 -8.78
C GLY A 196 29.46 8.84 -8.65
N SER A 197 28.67 7.85 -8.26
CA SER A 197 29.12 6.45 -8.21
C SER A 197 29.10 5.83 -9.60
N GLU A 198 30.10 4.99 -9.92
CA GLU A 198 30.17 4.24 -11.20
C GLU A 198 28.99 3.30 -11.43
N ARG A 199 28.24 2.98 -10.37
CA ARG A 199 27.05 2.11 -10.39
C ARG A 199 25.75 2.86 -10.64
N VAL A 200 25.78 4.19 -10.69
CA VAL A 200 24.59 5.03 -10.76
C VAL A 200 24.59 5.81 -12.05
N ILE A 201 23.54 5.64 -12.83
CA ILE A 201 23.24 6.49 -13.99
C ILE A 201 22.11 7.42 -13.57
N VAL A 202 22.37 8.71 -13.57
CA VAL A 202 21.34 9.73 -13.33
C VAL A 202 20.60 9.97 -14.64
N SER A 203 19.30 9.78 -14.64
CA SER A 203 18.46 10.05 -15.82
C SER A 203 18.11 11.53 -15.91
N GLU A 204 18.50 12.17 -17.03
CA GLU A 204 18.14 13.56 -17.34
C GLU A 204 16.72 13.71 -17.94
N VAL A 205 15.93 12.65 -18.00
CA VAL A 205 14.58 12.70 -18.60
C VAL A 205 13.65 13.55 -17.72
N ALA A 206 13.63 14.82 -18.01
CA ALA A 206 12.61 15.74 -17.54
C ALA A 206 11.26 15.35 -18.18
N GLY A 207 10.32 14.80 -17.40
CA GLY A 207 8.97 14.62 -17.92
C GLY A 207 8.12 13.49 -17.36
N THR A 208 8.65 12.59 -16.54
CA THR A 208 7.87 11.49 -15.95
C THR A 208 7.58 11.60 -14.46
N THR A 209 8.13 12.62 -13.79
CA THR A 209 7.88 12.87 -12.37
C THR A 209 6.94 14.06 -12.22
N ARG A 210 5.76 13.87 -11.66
CA ARG A 210 4.78 14.93 -11.35
C ARG A 210 5.29 15.96 -10.33
N ASP A 211 6.43 15.73 -9.70
CA ASP A 211 7.06 16.61 -8.72
C ASP A 211 8.51 16.88 -9.11
N ALA A 212 8.87 18.14 -9.31
CA ALA A 212 10.24 18.63 -9.59
C ALA A 212 11.25 18.40 -8.42
N ILE A 213 10.95 17.50 -7.51
CA ILE A 213 11.60 17.29 -6.20
C ILE A 213 12.33 15.94 -6.13
N ASP A 214 12.01 15.02 -7.04
CA ASP A 214 12.52 13.64 -7.05
C ASP A 214 13.64 13.49 -8.09
N LEU A 215 14.66 12.67 -7.76
CA LEU A 215 15.80 12.40 -8.65
C LEU A 215 15.72 10.95 -9.15
N PRO A 216 15.39 10.73 -10.44
CA PRO A 216 15.44 9.41 -11.04
C PRO A 216 16.88 9.00 -11.29
N MET A 217 17.21 7.75 -10.96
CA MET A 217 18.51 7.14 -11.17
C MET A 217 18.36 5.64 -11.46
N GLU A 218 19.41 5.05 -12.00
CA GLU A 218 19.51 3.61 -12.18
C GLU A 218 20.71 3.11 -11.37
N ILE A 219 20.49 2.07 -10.55
CA ILE A 219 21.52 1.46 -9.71
C ILE A 219 21.61 -0.02 -10.08
N ASP A 220 22.77 -0.46 -10.58
CA ASP A 220 22.99 -1.84 -11.03
C ASP A 220 21.89 -2.35 -12.00
N GLY A 221 21.44 -1.51 -12.95
CA GLY A 221 20.38 -1.82 -13.92
C GLY A 221 18.94 -1.73 -13.40
N ARG A 222 18.74 -1.28 -12.15
CA ARG A 222 17.41 -1.14 -11.55
C ARG A 222 17.02 0.34 -11.42
N ARG A 223 15.78 0.66 -11.79
CA ARG A 223 15.24 2.01 -11.64
C ARG A 223 15.03 2.35 -10.17
N VAL A 224 15.56 3.47 -9.75
CA VAL A 224 15.43 4.01 -8.38
C VAL A 224 15.03 5.47 -8.47
N ILE A 225 14.07 5.89 -7.66
CA ILE A 225 13.70 7.30 -7.48
C ILE A 225 14.11 7.73 -6.09
N LEU A 226 15.05 8.68 -6.01
CA LEU A 226 15.39 9.30 -4.75
C LEU A 226 14.36 10.39 -4.45
N VAL A 227 13.54 10.19 -3.42
CA VAL A 227 12.43 11.09 -3.07
C VAL A 227 12.89 12.27 -2.22
N ASP A 228 12.27 13.45 -2.42
CA ASP A 228 12.49 14.70 -1.67
C ASP A 228 13.91 15.28 -1.73
N THR A 229 14.56 15.27 -2.90
CA THR A 229 15.92 15.81 -3.07
C THR A 229 15.98 17.34 -3.02
N ALA A 230 14.92 18.08 -3.36
CA ALA A 230 14.89 19.55 -3.32
C ALA A 230 15.02 20.08 -1.89
N GLY A 231 14.49 19.34 -0.92
CA GLY A 231 14.69 19.66 0.48
C GLY A 231 16.14 19.61 0.93
N MET A 232 16.95 18.76 0.30
CA MET A 232 18.38 18.64 0.60
C MET A 232 19.23 19.74 0.00
N ARG A 233 18.83 20.31 -1.17
CA ARG A 233 19.55 21.42 -1.84
C ARG A 233 19.30 22.78 -1.18
N ARG A 234 18.14 23.00 -0.53
CA ARG A 234 17.76 24.29 0.08
C ARG A 234 18.31 24.49 1.50
N GLN A 235 18.74 23.44 2.20
CA GLN A 235 19.23 23.50 3.59
C GLN A 235 20.57 24.26 3.77
N SER A 236 21.24 24.66 2.70
CA SER A 236 22.48 25.48 2.81
C SER A 236 22.26 26.93 3.21
N LYS A 237 21.02 27.43 3.33
CA LYS A 237 20.73 28.87 3.44
C LYS A 237 19.82 29.35 4.57
N VAL A 238 19.20 28.47 5.41
CA VAL A 238 18.25 28.93 6.44
C VAL A 238 18.52 28.23 7.78
N GLN A 239 19.05 28.98 8.73
CA GLN A 239 19.07 28.69 10.15
C GLN A 239 17.85 29.36 10.78
N GLU A 240 16.81 28.60 11.15
CA GLU A 240 15.90 28.90 12.26
C GLU A 240 14.67 27.98 12.22
N SER A 241 14.24 27.46 13.40
CA SER A 241 13.11 26.54 13.66
C SER A 241 13.22 25.10 13.07
N VAL A 242 14.35 24.44 13.25
CA VAL A 242 14.82 23.31 12.44
C VAL A 242 14.16 21.96 12.80
N GLU A 243 13.74 21.73 14.05
CA GLU A 243 13.32 20.38 14.47
C GLU A 243 11.94 19.97 13.95
N TYR A 244 10.95 20.82 14.09
CA TYR A 244 9.58 20.52 13.67
C TYR A 244 9.46 20.31 12.15
N TYR A 245 10.09 21.19 11.36
CA TYR A 245 10.09 21.07 9.89
C TYR A 245 10.87 19.86 9.38
N THR A 246 11.93 19.44 10.10
CA THR A 246 12.72 18.25 9.75
C THR A 246 11.90 16.98 9.95
N VAL A 247 11.13 16.87 11.02
CA VAL A 247 10.25 15.73 11.31
C VAL A 247 9.13 15.63 10.28
N LEU A 248 8.44 16.74 9.98
CA LEU A 248 7.34 16.78 9.02
C LEU A 248 7.80 16.41 7.59
N ARG A 249 8.99 16.89 7.21
CA ARG A 249 9.59 16.55 5.92
C ARG A 249 10.01 15.08 5.85
N SER A 250 10.66 14.58 6.91
CA SER A 250 11.03 13.16 7.01
C SER A 250 9.81 12.26 6.91
N GLN A 251 8.69 12.68 7.50
CA GLN A 251 7.44 11.97 7.41
C GLN A 251 6.91 11.93 5.97
N ARG A 252 6.82 13.08 5.28
CA ARG A 252 6.36 13.15 3.88
C ARG A 252 7.23 12.34 2.92
N ALA A 253 8.55 12.38 3.11
CA ALA A 253 9.47 11.57 2.30
C ALA A 253 9.29 10.08 2.58
N ALA A 254 9.11 9.67 3.84
CA ALA A 254 8.88 8.29 4.23
C ALA A 254 7.53 7.75 3.67
N GLU A 255 6.48 8.56 3.67
CA GLU A 255 5.16 8.16 3.12
C GLU A 255 5.20 7.83 1.62
N ARG A 256 6.20 8.37 0.89
CA ARG A 256 6.39 8.17 -0.56
C ARG A 256 7.48 7.15 -0.90
N ALA A 257 8.20 6.64 0.11
CA ALA A 257 9.35 5.77 -0.09
C ALA A 257 9.05 4.30 0.23
N ASP A 258 9.74 3.40 -0.46
CA ASP A 258 9.79 1.97 -0.15
C ASP A 258 10.88 1.64 0.85
N VAL A 259 12.02 2.33 0.72
CA VAL A 259 13.21 2.15 1.57
C VAL A 259 13.63 3.49 2.14
N ALA A 260 13.97 3.51 3.42
CA ALA A 260 14.51 4.67 4.12
C ALA A 260 15.92 4.39 4.65
N LEU A 261 16.88 5.23 4.25
CA LEU A 261 18.21 5.27 4.81
C LEU A 261 18.26 6.40 5.85
N VAL A 262 18.29 6.04 7.14
CA VAL A 262 18.37 7.02 8.24
C VAL A 262 19.83 7.29 8.52
N VAL A 263 20.30 8.46 8.08
CA VAL A 263 21.70 8.89 8.18
C VAL A 263 21.93 9.56 9.52
N CYS A 264 22.94 9.05 10.24
CA CYS A 264 23.41 9.54 11.54
C CYS A 264 24.89 9.94 11.43
N ASP A 265 25.36 10.80 12.31
CA ASP A 265 26.78 11.11 12.44
C ASP A 265 27.47 10.02 13.27
N ALA A 266 28.56 9.42 12.76
CA ALA A 266 29.29 8.37 13.48
C ALA A 266 29.91 8.87 14.79
N ALA A 267 30.22 10.17 14.90
CA ALA A 267 30.74 10.76 16.14
C ALA A 267 29.72 10.80 17.27
N ASP A 268 28.44 11.04 16.94
CA ASP A 268 27.34 11.11 17.92
C ASP A 268 26.73 9.72 18.20
N GLY A 269 26.96 8.75 17.29
CA GLY A 269 26.19 7.50 17.25
C GLY A 269 24.72 7.73 16.91
N VAL A 270 23.84 6.76 17.21
CA VAL A 270 22.40 6.86 16.93
C VAL A 270 21.70 7.58 18.10
N THR A 271 21.37 8.84 17.92
CA THR A 271 20.72 9.66 18.97
C THR A 271 19.23 9.35 19.14
N ALA A 272 18.60 9.91 20.18
CA ALA A 272 17.14 9.78 20.37
C ALA A 272 16.34 10.39 19.21
N GLN A 273 16.83 11.46 18.59
CA GLN A 273 16.20 12.10 17.44
C GLN A 273 16.30 11.22 16.20
N ASP A 274 17.44 10.57 15.97
CA ASP A 274 17.62 9.61 14.87
C ASP A 274 16.69 8.40 15.03
N GLN A 275 16.50 7.92 16.28
CA GLN A 275 15.55 6.85 16.59
C GLN A 275 14.12 7.25 16.24
N ARG A 276 13.70 8.48 16.56
CA ARG A 276 12.36 9.00 16.17
C ARG A 276 12.18 9.05 14.66
N VAL A 277 13.20 9.50 13.93
CA VAL A 277 13.16 9.51 12.44
C VAL A 277 13.04 8.08 11.89
N ALA A 278 13.78 7.12 12.47
CA ALA A 278 13.68 5.71 12.10
C ALA A 278 12.28 5.13 12.40
N GLU A 279 11.71 5.43 13.56
CA GLU A 279 10.37 5.00 13.94
C GLU A 279 9.29 5.59 13.01
N LEU A 280 9.43 6.84 12.58
CA LEU A 280 8.54 7.45 11.59
C LEU A 280 8.62 6.72 10.24
N ALA A 281 9.83 6.43 9.74
CA ALA A 281 10.02 5.70 8.50
C ALA A 281 9.41 4.29 8.57
N MET A 282 9.63 3.58 9.68
CA MET A 282 9.06 2.26 9.95
C MET A 282 7.53 2.32 10.04
N GLY A 283 6.99 3.35 10.68
CA GLY A 283 5.55 3.59 10.81
C GLY A 283 4.87 3.88 9.47
N ALA A 284 5.58 4.55 8.56
CA ALA A 284 5.14 4.79 7.18
C ALA A 284 5.23 3.54 6.27
N GLY A 285 5.76 2.42 6.77
CA GLY A 285 5.88 1.17 5.99
C GLY A 285 7.17 1.05 5.17
N CYS A 286 8.19 1.87 5.43
CA CYS A 286 9.49 1.77 4.77
C CYS A 286 10.34 0.64 5.33
N ALA A 287 10.98 -0.13 4.48
CA ALA A 287 12.14 -0.93 4.87
C ALA A 287 13.28 0.03 5.26
N THR A 288 13.88 -0.17 6.42
CA THR A 288 14.74 0.84 7.04
C THR A 288 16.13 0.31 7.36
N ALA A 289 17.17 1.10 7.06
CA ALA A 289 18.53 0.90 7.55
C ALA A 289 19.03 2.16 8.26
N ILE A 290 19.88 1.98 9.26
CA ILE A 290 20.64 3.05 9.93
C ILE A 290 21.99 3.18 9.25
N VAL A 291 22.40 4.40 8.95
CA VAL A 291 23.66 4.69 8.25
C VAL A 291 24.51 5.62 9.09
N LEU A 292 25.58 5.11 9.68
CA LEU A 292 26.60 5.91 10.38
C LEU A 292 27.54 6.51 9.33
N ASN A 293 27.32 7.77 9.00
CA ASN A 293 28.13 8.54 8.06
C ASN A 293 29.29 9.25 8.74
N LYS A 294 30.23 9.77 7.96
CA LYS A 294 31.47 10.40 8.41
C LYS A 294 32.40 9.40 9.13
N TRP A 295 32.35 8.15 8.71
CA TRP A 295 33.15 7.06 9.29
C TRP A 295 34.68 7.26 9.12
N ASP A 296 35.08 8.10 8.17
CA ASP A 296 36.48 8.51 7.91
C ASP A 296 37.09 9.35 9.06
N LEU A 297 36.28 9.97 9.91
CA LEU A 297 36.76 10.76 11.04
C LEU A 297 37.25 9.91 12.23
N GLY A 298 37.08 8.58 12.16
CA GLY A 298 37.62 7.66 13.17
C GLY A 298 37.03 7.81 14.58
N ALA A 299 35.84 8.42 14.68
CA ALA A 299 35.20 8.70 15.98
C ALA A 299 34.69 7.45 16.72
N MET A 300 34.59 6.31 16.02
CA MET A 300 34.08 5.04 16.56
C MET A 300 34.90 3.88 16.00
N ASP A 301 35.27 2.95 16.86
CA ASP A 301 35.92 1.70 16.51
C ASP A 301 34.94 0.55 16.24
N GLU A 302 35.43 -0.64 15.94
CA GLU A 302 34.60 -1.82 15.69
C GLU A 302 33.80 -2.25 16.93
N GLN A 303 34.35 -2.11 18.13
CA GLN A 303 33.64 -2.45 19.37
C GLN A 303 32.50 -1.46 19.64
N GLY A 304 32.72 -0.18 19.40
CA GLY A 304 31.68 0.84 19.43
C GLY A 304 30.56 0.58 18.43
N LEU A 305 30.90 0.16 17.22
CA LEU A 305 29.94 -0.22 16.19
C LEU A 305 29.07 -1.41 16.62
N ASP A 306 29.65 -2.44 17.22
CA ASP A 306 28.91 -3.61 17.70
C ASP A 306 28.01 -3.25 18.87
N HIS A 307 28.44 -2.33 19.75
CA HIS A 307 27.60 -1.78 20.81
C HIS A 307 26.41 -1.01 20.22
N GLU A 308 26.62 -0.18 19.21
CA GLU A 308 25.54 0.55 18.52
C GLU A 308 24.56 -0.41 17.83
N ARG A 309 25.03 -1.44 17.14
CA ARG A 309 24.20 -2.49 16.54
C ARG A 309 23.31 -3.16 17.58
N ALA A 310 23.89 -3.55 18.72
CA ALA A 310 23.13 -4.17 19.80
C ALA A 310 22.11 -3.20 20.43
N ARG A 311 22.46 -1.91 20.55
CA ARG A 311 21.59 -0.86 21.06
C ARG A 311 20.40 -0.61 20.14
N VAL A 312 20.65 -0.47 18.83
CA VAL A 312 19.63 -0.30 17.79
C VAL A 312 18.68 -1.50 17.76
N ALA A 313 19.22 -2.72 17.78
CA ALA A 313 18.43 -3.95 17.76
C ALA A 313 17.52 -4.11 18.99
N ARG A 314 17.91 -3.54 20.14
CA ARG A 314 17.08 -3.54 21.37
C ARG A 314 16.00 -2.46 21.35
N LYS A 315 16.31 -1.27 20.80
CA LYS A 315 15.41 -0.12 20.86
C LYS A 315 14.43 -0.05 19.70
N LEU A 316 14.87 -0.40 18.51
CA LEU A 316 14.04 -0.30 17.30
C LEU A 316 13.40 -1.66 16.95
N ARG A 317 12.08 -1.66 16.87
CA ARG A 317 11.25 -2.86 16.68
C ARG A 317 11.63 -3.71 15.46
N LEU A 318 11.99 -3.08 14.35
CA LEU A 318 12.33 -3.79 13.10
C LEU A 318 13.77 -4.30 13.07
N ARG A 319 14.59 -4.01 14.07
CA ARG A 319 16.01 -4.37 14.14
C ARG A 319 16.76 -4.00 12.85
N PRO A 320 16.68 -2.72 12.41
CA PRO A 320 17.32 -2.31 11.17
C PRO A 320 18.83 -2.56 11.24
N ARG A 321 19.41 -2.88 10.09
CA ARG A 321 20.87 -3.02 9.98
C ARG A 321 21.54 -1.67 10.20
N VAL A 322 22.68 -1.68 10.86
CA VAL A 322 23.54 -0.51 11.05
C VAL A 322 24.71 -0.66 10.08
N LEU A 323 24.83 0.28 9.15
CA LEU A 323 25.85 0.34 8.11
C LEU A 323 26.76 1.55 8.34
N THR A 324 28.02 1.45 7.96
CA THR A 324 28.98 2.55 8.05
C THR A 324 29.30 3.06 6.66
N THR A 325 29.44 4.39 6.51
CA THR A 325 29.81 5.00 5.22
C THR A 325 30.58 6.31 5.43
N SER A 326 31.30 6.75 4.44
CA SER A 326 31.85 8.11 4.33
C SER A 326 31.43 8.71 3.00
N ALA A 327 30.58 9.71 3.04
CA ALA A 327 30.19 10.46 1.85
C ALA A 327 31.39 11.20 1.22
N THR A 328 32.37 11.61 2.01
CA THR A 328 33.56 12.34 1.60
C THR A 328 34.52 11.45 0.82
N THR A 329 34.91 10.31 1.40
CA THR A 329 35.89 9.39 0.80
C THR A 329 35.26 8.39 -0.18
N GLY A 330 33.93 8.19 -0.14
CA GLY A 330 33.22 7.14 -0.90
C GLY A 330 33.26 5.75 -0.24
N ARG A 331 33.90 5.62 0.92
CA ARG A 331 34.00 4.33 1.64
C ARG A 331 32.60 3.75 1.91
N ASN A 332 32.39 2.49 1.53
CA ASN A 332 31.17 1.72 1.71
C ASN A 332 29.89 2.28 1.03
N VAL A 333 29.98 3.26 0.15
CA VAL A 333 28.83 3.84 -0.56
C VAL A 333 28.17 2.80 -1.47
N ASP A 334 28.93 2.05 -2.25
CA ASP A 334 28.41 0.99 -3.12
C ASP A 334 27.77 -0.16 -2.34
N ARG A 335 28.30 -0.47 -1.15
CA ARG A 335 27.69 -1.44 -0.25
C ARG A 335 26.34 -0.94 0.28
N LEU A 336 26.24 0.35 0.58
CA LEU A 336 25.00 0.98 1.02
C LEU A 336 23.92 0.96 -0.08
N LEU A 337 24.30 1.25 -1.32
CA LEU A 337 23.39 1.19 -2.46
C LEU A 337 22.84 -0.23 -2.67
N ARG A 338 23.71 -1.24 -2.63
CA ARG A 338 23.28 -2.65 -2.71
C ARG A 338 22.36 -3.05 -1.56
N GLU A 339 22.62 -2.61 -0.34
CA GLU A 339 21.75 -2.90 0.79
C GLU A 339 20.37 -2.23 0.63
N ALA A 340 20.31 -1.02 0.05
CA ALA A 340 19.04 -0.36 -0.26
C ALA A 340 18.21 -1.18 -1.27
N LEU A 341 18.84 -1.72 -2.32
CA LEU A 341 18.18 -2.62 -3.27
C LEU A 341 17.68 -3.91 -2.59
N LEU A 342 18.52 -4.54 -1.76
CA LEU A 342 18.16 -5.75 -1.02
C LEU A 342 17.01 -5.51 -0.04
N LEU A 343 16.94 -4.34 0.60
CA LEU A 343 15.83 -3.96 1.46
C LEU A 343 14.53 -3.81 0.66
N GLY A 344 14.60 -3.25 -0.54
CA GLY A 344 13.47 -3.20 -1.47
C GLY A 344 12.96 -4.59 -1.83
N ASP A 345 13.87 -5.52 -2.16
CA ASP A 345 13.53 -6.90 -2.47
C ASP A 345 12.88 -7.62 -1.27
N ARG A 346 13.46 -7.46 -0.08
CA ARG A 346 12.89 -8.03 1.15
C ARG A 346 11.49 -7.47 1.44
N ARG A 347 11.27 -6.18 1.18
CA ARG A 347 9.95 -5.55 1.35
C ARG A 347 8.91 -6.15 0.41
N ARG A 348 9.32 -6.58 -0.79
CA ARG A 348 8.46 -7.22 -1.79
C ARG A 348 8.42 -8.75 -1.69
N THR A 349 9.11 -9.35 -0.71
CA THR A 349 9.18 -10.81 -0.54
C THR A 349 7.79 -11.43 -0.43
N ARG A 350 7.54 -12.46 -1.26
CA ARG A 350 6.36 -13.30 -1.17
C ARG A 350 6.72 -14.66 -0.55
N VAL A 351 6.02 -14.98 0.52
CA VAL A 351 6.18 -16.25 1.25
C VAL A 351 5.09 -17.22 0.77
N PRO A 352 5.44 -18.40 0.21
CA PRO A 352 4.46 -19.40 -0.18
C PRO A 352 3.62 -19.87 1.01
N THR A 353 2.31 -19.99 0.82
CA THR A 353 1.35 -20.38 1.85
C THR A 353 1.71 -21.68 2.58
N PRO A 354 2.19 -22.76 1.92
CA PRO A 354 2.62 -23.97 2.61
C PRO A 354 3.79 -23.75 3.58
N GLN A 355 4.76 -22.91 3.20
CA GLN A 355 5.90 -22.58 4.07
C GLN A 355 5.46 -21.75 5.28
N LEU A 356 4.53 -20.82 5.06
CA LEU A 356 3.99 -19.97 6.10
C LEU A 356 3.21 -20.79 7.15
N ASN A 357 2.41 -21.77 6.71
CA ASN A 357 1.65 -22.62 7.62
C ASN A 357 2.53 -23.63 8.36
N ARG A 358 3.61 -24.14 7.74
CA ARG A 358 4.64 -24.94 8.43
C ARG A 358 5.30 -24.13 9.53
N TRP A 359 5.74 -22.89 9.20
CA TRP A 359 6.30 -21.96 10.17
C TRP A 359 5.32 -21.68 11.33
N LEU A 360 4.01 -21.47 11.04
CA LEU A 360 3.01 -21.24 12.07
C LEU A 360 2.92 -22.41 13.05
N GLY A 361 2.92 -23.65 12.54
CA GLY A 361 2.97 -24.85 13.35
C GLY A 361 4.22 -24.92 14.24
N GLU A 362 5.39 -24.66 13.69
CA GLU A 362 6.67 -24.62 14.42
C GLU A 362 6.67 -23.52 15.51
N ALA A 363 6.11 -22.34 15.21
CA ALA A 363 6.02 -21.24 16.16
C ALA A 363 5.09 -21.59 17.34
N VAL A 364 3.96 -22.23 17.07
CA VAL A 364 3.02 -22.72 18.11
C VAL A 364 3.62 -23.82 18.97
N GLN A 365 4.39 -24.73 18.38
CA GLN A 365 5.07 -25.78 19.13
C GLN A 365 6.17 -25.21 20.04
N ALA A 366 6.95 -24.25 19.56
CA ALA A 366 8.04 -23.64 20.33
C ALA A 366 7.54 -22.78 21.50
N ARG A 367 6.39 -22.14 21.35
CA ARG A 367 5.74 -21.37 22.42
C ARG A 367 4.23 -21.51 22.29
N GLN A 368 3.62 -22.24 23.22
CA GLN A 368 2.19 -22.45 23.26
C GLN A 368 1.44 -21.12 23.40
N PRO A 369 0.32 -20.94 22.65
CA PRO A 369 -0.51 -19.76 22.78
C PRO A 369 -1.08 -19.59 24.19
N PRO A 370 -1.28 -18.35 24.65
CA PRO A 370 -1.80 -18.07 25.98
C PRO A 370 -3.22 -18.64 26.15
N ALA A 371 -3.50 -19.09 27.38
CA ALA A 371 -4.86 -19.42 27.81
C ALA A 371 -5.45 -18.23 28.56
N ARG A 372 -6.67 -17.86 28.26
CA ARG A 372 -7.43 -16.82 28.96
C ARG A 372 -8.79 -17.38 29.36
N GLN A 373 -9.14 -17.28 30.65
CA GLN A 373 -10.40 -17.84 31.19
C GLN A 373 -10.63 -19.32 30.85
N GLY A 374 -9.59 -20.15 30.99
CA GLY A 374 -9.67 -21.61 30.71
C GLY A 374 -9.68 -22.00 29.22
N HIS A 375 -9.74 -21.03 28.32
CA HIS A 375 -9.77 -21.29 26.88
C HIS A 375 -8.46 -20.85 26.21
N ARG A 376 -7.87 -21.75 25.39
CA ARG A 376 -6.64 -21.45 24.65
C ARG A 376 -6.92 -20.72 23.34
N LEU A 377 -6.04 -19.79 22.99
CA LEU A 377 -5.95 -19.25 21.64
C LEU A 377 -5.52 -20.38 20.69
N ARG A 378 -6.19 -20.51 19.56
CA ARG A 378 -5.79 -21.41 18.46
C ARG A 378 -5.52 -20.60 17.22
N LEU A 379 -4.36 -20.82 16.62
CA LEU A 379 -4.01 -20.30 15.31
C LEU A 379 -4.30 -21.40 14.30
N LEU A 380 -5.10 -21.11 13.30
CA LEU A 380 -5.68 -22.11 12.40
C LEU A 380 -4.99 -22.15 11.04
N TYR A 381 -4.71 -20.97 10.49
CA TYR A 381 -4.19 -20.80 9.14
C TYR A 381 -3.52 -19.46 8.99
N ALA A 382 -2.48 -19.40 8.15
CA ALA A 382 -1.80 -18.15 7.80
C ALA A 382 -1.67 -18.01 6.27
N ALA A 383 -1.90 -16.80 5.78
CA ALA A 383 -1.67 -16.43 4.38
C ALA A 383 -1.03 -15.06 4.30
N GLN A 384 -0.16 -14.85 3.31
CA GLN A 384 0.29 -13.51 2.97
C GLN A 384 -0.72 -12.87 2.04
N ILE A 385 -1.22 -11.70 2.42
CA ILE A 385 -2.27 -10.98 1.70
C ILE A 385 -1.73 -9.81 0.86
N GLU A 386 -0.60 -9.22 1.29
CA GLU A 386 0.05 -8.12 0.55
C GLU A 386 1.57 -8.27 0.57
N THR A 387 2.21 -7.65 -0.42
CA THR A 387 3.65 -7.40 -0.49
C THR A 387 3.88 -5.90 -0.53
N GLY A 388 4.95 -5.39 0.07
CA GLY A 388 5.35 -3.99 -0.02
C GLY A 388 4.62 -2.96 0.84
N PRO A 389 4.59 -3.11 2.19
CA PRO A 389 5.29 -4.08 3.05
C PRO A 389 4.55 -5.42 3.19
N PRO A 390 5.26 -6.50 3.56
CA PRO A 390 4.64 -7.82 3.74
C PRO A 390 3.55 -7.79 4.81
N ARG A 391 2.33 -8.19 4.42
CA ARG A 391 1.17 -8.27 5.28
C ARG A 391 0.61 -9.69 5.30
N PHE A 392 0.36 -10.19 6.48
CA PHE A 392 -0.07 -11.57 6.71
C PHE A 392 -1.39 -11.59 7.47
N ALA A 393 -2.31 -12.46 7.07
CA ALA A 393 -3.50 -12.75 7.83
C ALA A 393 -3.32 -14.08 8.57
N ILE A 394 -3.52 -14.09 9.88
CA ILE A 394 -3.54 -15.31 10.69
C ILE A 394 -4.95 -15.52 11.24
N GLN A 395 -5.57 -16.61 10.80
CA GLN A 395 -6.88 -16.99 11.29
C GLN A 395 -6.79 -17.55 12.71
N VAL A 396 -7.61 -17.01 13.61
CA VAL A 396 -7.66 -17.41 15.01
C VAL A 396 -9.08 -17.78 15.44
N ASN A 397 -9.20 -18.57 16.51
CA ASN A 397 -10.51 -18.91 17.07
C ASN A 397 -11.15 -17.76 17.87
N SER A 398 -10.35 -16.83 18.41
CA SER A 398 -10.84 -15.63 19.09
C SER A 398 -9.73 -14.59 19.24
N ARG A 399 -9.98 -13.35 18.76
CA ARG A 399 -9.04 -12.22 18.90
C ARG A 399 -8.91 -11.76 20.35
N ALA A 400 -9.96 -11.87 21.14
CA ALA A 400 -9.96 -11.48 22.55
C ALA A 400 -8.96 -12.29 23.41
N ARG A 401 -8.52 -13.45 22.93
CA ARG A 401 -7.52 -14.30 23.60
C ARG A 401 -6.08 -14.01 23.19
N LEU A 402 -5.88 -13.23 22.13
CA LEU A 402 -4.56 -12.83 21.68
C LEU A 402 -3.97 -11.79 22.64
N THR A 403 -2.79 -12.10 23.17
CA THR A 403 -2.02 -11.13 23.96
C THR A 403 -1.05 -10.38 23.07
N ARG A 404 -0.74 -9.14 23.43
CA ARG A 404 0.25 -8.30 22.73
C ARG A 404 1.62 -8.97 22.64
N ASP A 405 2.04 -9.63 23.72
CA ASP A 405 3.33 -10.33 23.79
C ASP A 405 3.40 -11.54 22.83
N TYR A 406 2.29 -12.24 22.65
CA TYR A 406 2.24 -13.37 21.72
C TYR A 406 2.22 -12.92 20.27
N ALA A 407 1.50 -11.84 19.95
CA ALA A 407 1.55 -11.23 18.64
C ALA A 407 2.98 -10.76 18.28
N TYR A 408 3.67 -10.16 19.25
CA TYR A 408 5.06 -9.72 19.11
C TYR A 408 6.03 -10.89 18.92
N TYR A 409 5.81 -11.97 19.65
CA TYR A 409 6.57 -13.23 19.48
C TYR A 409 6.44 -13.76 18.05
N LEU A 410 5.21 -13.86 17.53
CA LEU A 410 4.96 -14.32 16.17
C LEU A 410 5.63 -13.44 15.13
N GLU A 411 5.51 -12.13 15.25
CA GLU A 411 6.15 -11.17 14.36
C GLU A 411 7.68 -11.33 14.32
N ASN A 412 8.32 -11.43 15.49
CA ASN A 412 9.77 -11.61 15.56
C ASN A 412 10.23 -12.95 14.97
N ARG A 413 9.49 -14.04 15.22
CA ARG A 413 9.79 -15.34 14.64
C ARG A 413 9.61 -15.37 13.12
N LEU A 414 8.56 -14.71 12.63
CA LEU A 414 8.30 -14.61 11.19
C LEU A 414 9.42 -13.81 10.50
N ARG A 415 9.80 -12.67 11.07
CA ARG A 415 10.91 -11.85 10.58
C ARG A 415 12.21 -12.64 10.50
N ALA A 416 12.59 -13.31 11.57
CA ALA A 416 13.80 -14.11 11.61
C ALA A 416 13.79 -15.29 10.63
N ARG A 417 12.62 -15.95 10.47
CA ARG A 417 12.51 -17.13 9.58
C ARG A 417 12.60 -16.79 8.11
N PHE A 418 12.08 -15.63 7.70
CA PHE A 418 12.00 -15.23 6.30
C PHE A 418 12.97 -14.08 5.92
N GLY A 419 13.92 -13.76 6.80
CA GLY A 419 14.97 -12.77 6.52
C GLY A 419 14.44 -11.34 6.33
N LEU A 420 13.37 -10.96 7.05
CA LEU A 420 12.70 -9.67 6.94
C LEU A 420 13.24 -8.62 7.93
N ASP A 421 14.54 -8.69 8.28
CA ASP A 421 15.16 -7.69 9.15
C ASP A 421 15.18 -6.32 8.49
N GLY A 422 14.79 -5.30 9.24
CA GLY A 422 14.64 -3.93 8.75
C GLY A 422 13.36 -3.68 7.94
N VAL A 423 12.54 -4.72 7.70
CA VAL A 423 11.28 -4.62 6.93
C VAL A 423 10.08 -4.59 7.87
N PRO A 424 9.14 -3.64 7.71
CA PRO A 424 7.86 -3.68 8.41
C PRO A 424 7.08 -4.94 8.03
N VAL A 425 6.60 -5.63 9.06
CA VAL A 425 5.74 -6.81 8.91
C VAL A 425 4.43 -6.52 9.61
N ILE A 426 3.33 -6.66 8.88
CA ILE A 426 1.98 -6.45 9.40
C ILE A 426 1.32 -7.82 9.56
N ILE A 427 0.80 -8.11 10.74
CA ILE A 427 0.06 -9.35 11.00
C ILE A 427 -1.35 -8.99 11.45
N ASP A 428 -2.34 -9.34 10.64
CA ASP A 428 -3.75 -9.23 10.97
C ASP A 428 -4.25 -10.54 11.55
N PHE A 429 -4.85 -10.48 12.71
CA PHE A 429 -5.49 -11.65 13.31
C PHE A 429 -6.99 -11.60 13.02
N VAL A 430 -7.48 -12.60 12.26
CA VAL A 430 -8.87 -12.66 11.78
C VAL A 430 -9.60 -13.81 12.47
N GLU A 431 -10.76 -13.55 13.05
CA GLU A 431 -11.59 -14.62 13.59
C GLU A 431 -12.24 -15.42 12.46
N GLY A 432 -12.08 -16.75 12.50
CA GLY A 432 -12.78 -17.63 11.58
C GLY A 432 -14.29 -17.55 11.84
N SER A 433 -15.10 -17.35 10.80
CA SER A 433 -16.55 -17.44 10.92
C SER A 433 -16.92 -18.86 11.37
N HIS A 434 -17.35 -19.02 12.63
CA HIS A 434 -17.98 -20.25 13.07
C HIS A 434 -19.24 -20.49 12.21
N ARG A 435 -19.18 -21.41 11.26
CA ARG A 435 -20.41 -22.09 10.85
C ARG A 435 -21.01 -22.72 12.12
N ARG A 436 -22.02 -22.08 12.71
CA ARG A 436 -22.95 -22.78 13.59
C ARG A 436 -23.46 -23.97 12.79
N ARG A 437 -22.97 -25.17 13.11
CA ARG A 437 -23.70 -26.38 12.79
C ARG A 437 -25.05 -26.21 13.47
N ALA A 438 -26.07 -25.89 12.67
CA ALA A 438 -27.44 -26.08 13.10
C ALA A 438 -27.55 -27.56 13.52
N GLY A 439 -27.67 -27.74 14.81
CA GLY A 439 -27.94 -29.05 15.36
C GLY A 439 -29.25 -29.51 14.77
N SER A 440 -29.23 -30.64 14.09
CA SER A 440 -30.38 -31.47 13.88
C SER A 440 -30.85 -31.91 15.26
N SER A 441 -31.87 -31.30 15.80
CA SER A 441 -32.68 -31.86 16.86
C SER A 441 -33.86 -32.59 16.22
N ARG A 442 -33.89 -33.85 16.47
CA ARG A 442 -35.06 -34.72 16.31
C ARG A 442 -36.21 -34.20 17.19
#